data_4560206723e039b08991112041b1c2b0
#
_entry.id   4560206723e039b08991112041b1c2b0
#
_cell.length_a   1.000
_cell.length_b   1.000
_cell.length_c   1.000
_cell.angle_alpha   90.00
_cell.angle_beta   90.00
_cell.angle_gamma   90.00
#
_symmetry.space_group_name_H-M   'P 1'
#
loop_
_entity.id
_entity.type
_entity.pdbx_description
1 polymer ?
#
loop_
_entity_poly.entity_id
_entity_poly.type
_entity_poly.pdbx_seq_one_letter_code
_entity_poly.pdbx_strand_id
1 'polypeptide(L)'
;MLVLIVLLVIFGLAVLFSSSEYNGRVRFGDSACYFKKQLFATALGMGVMYMVSSIDYHFFLRLGPVAYLISMFLSGAVLFVGQEINGSKRWLNLGPLSFQPSEFAKVAVILFLAWQIERTKKATMGFGFMCRTILTLLPIIGLVGSNNLSTAIIILGIGGILIFCLLYTSDAADEARSGDL
;
A
#
# COMPACT_ATOMS: atom_id res chain seq x y z
N MET A 1 16.10 4.38 -8.62
CA MET A 1 15.12 3.89 -7.66
C MET A 1 15.69 2.86 -6.68
N LEU A 2 16.29 1.77 -7.14
CA LEU A 2 16.86 0.71 -6.28
C LEU A 2 17.91 1.22 -5.28
N VAL A 3 18.81 2.10 -5.71
CA VAL A 3 19.83 2.73 -4.85
C VAL A 3 19.20 3.50 -3.69
N LEU A 4 18.12 4.27 -3.97
CA LEU A 4 17.41 5.02 -2.93
C LEU A 4 16.78 4.08 -1.89
N ILE A 5 16.16 2.98 -2.35
CA ILE A 5 15.57 1.97 -1.46
C ILE A 5 16.65 1.37 -0.56
N VAL A 6 17.78 0.96 -1.14
CA VAL A 6 18.90 0.38 -0.38
C VAL A 6 19.43 1.37 0.66
N LEU A 7 19.62 2.64 0.30
CA LEU A 7 20.08 3.67 1.22
C LEU A 7 19.09 3.87 2.40
N LEU A 8 17.79 3.94 2.09
CA LEU A 8 16.75 4.07 3.14
C LEU A 8 16.69 2.85 4.06
N VAL A 9 16.88 1.65 3.51
CA VAL A 9 16.93 0.40 4.27
C VAL A 9 18.13 0.38 5.20
N ILE A 10 19.33 0.72 4.70
CA ILE A 10 20.56 0.78 5.51
C ILE A 10 20.39 1.80 6.64
N PHE A 11 19.89 3.00 6.32
CA PHE A 11 19.62 4.04 7.31
C PHE A 11 18.62 3.59 8.37
N GLY A 12 17.50 2.97 7.94
CA GLY A 12 16.49 2.45 8.85
C GLY A 12 17.01 1.35 9.78
N LEU A 13 17.85 0.44 9.27
CA LEU A 13 18.50 -0.60 10.07
C LEU A 13 19.50 0.00 11.08
N ALA A 14 20.25 1.03 10.71
CA ALA A 14 21.18 1.71 11.61
C ALA A 14 20.44 2.42 12.75
N VAL A 15 19.37 3.14 12.44
CA VAL A 15 18.52 3.80 13.43
C VAL A 15 17.85 2.77 14.36
N LEU A 16 17.34 1.67 13.80
CA LEU A 16 16.74 0.60 14.59
C LEU A 16 17.75 0.00 15.56
N PHE A 17 18.98 -0.29 15.12
CA PHE A 17 20.03 -0.84 15.95
C PHE A 17 20.29 0.07 17.17
N SER A 18 20.48 1.38 16.91
CA SER A 18 20.75 2.37 17.96
C SER A 18 19.57 2.52 18.94
N SER A 19 18.34 2.55 18.42
CA SER A 19 17.13 2.78 19.23
C SER A 19 16.67 1.55 20.01
N SER A 20 16.93 0.33 19.53
CA SER A 20 16.41 -0.90 20.11
C SER A 20 17.38 -1.61 21.07
N GLU A 21 18.62 -1.13 21.19
CA GLU A 21 19.64 -1.76 22.02
C GLU A 21 19.21 -1.90 23.50
N TYR A 22 18.69 -0.83 24.09
CA TYR A 22 18.23 -0.82 25.47
C TYR A 22 17.06 -1.78 25.70
N ASN A 23 16.05 -1.72 24.83
CA ASN A 23 14.86 -2.59 24.94
C ASN A 23 15.18 -4.07 24.69
N GLY A 24 16.13 -4.35 23.80
CA GLY A 24 16.61 -5.70 23.53
C GLY A 24 17.30 -6.33 24.74
N ARG A 25 18.15 -5.57 25.43
CA ARG A 25 18.81 -6.02 26.67
C ARG A 25 17.82 -6.30 27.79
N VAL A 26 16.84 -5.40 28.00
CA VAL A 26 15.88 -5.51 29.11
C VAL A 26 14.89 -6.66 28.92
N ARG A 27 14.41 -6.89 27.68
CA ARG A 27 13.34 -7.87 27.42
C ARG A 27 13.85 -9.27 27.04
N PHE A 28 14.97 -9.36 26.34
CA PHE A 28 15.45 -10.62 25.74
C PHE A 28 16.88 -10.99 26.15
N GLY A 29 17.58 -10.15 26.90
CA GLY A 29 18.98 -10.37 27.28
C GLY A 29 19.97 -10.24 26.09
N ASP A 30 19.50 -9.98 24.89
CA ASP A 30 20.31 -9.79 23.67
C ASP A 30 19.99 -8.43 23.04
N SER A 31 20.97 -7.53 23.05
CA SER A 31 20.84 -6.18 22.47
C SER A 31 20.53 -6.19 20.97
N ALA A 32 20.93 -7.24 20.26
CA ALA A 32 20.77 -7.36 18.81
C ALA A 32 19.51 -8.15 18.38
N CYS A 33 18.66 -8.58 19.31
CA CYS A 33 17.51 -9.44 18.99
C CYS A 33 16.56 -8.79 17.98
N TYR A 34 16.21 -7.52 18.16
CA TYR A 34 15.35 -6.78 17.24
C TYR A 34 16.03 -6.55 15.88
N PHE A 35 17.32 -6.23 15.90
CA PHE A 35 18.10 -6.03 14.70
C PHE A 35 18.18 -7.30 13.84
N LYS A 36 18.45 -8.45 14.44
CA LYS A 36 18.51 -9.74 13.73
C LYS A 36 17.17 -10.08 13.07
N LYS A 37 16.06 -9.90 13.79
CA LYS A 37 14.71 -10.12 13.24
C LYS A 37 14.41 -9.18 12.08
N GLN A 38 14.74 -7.90 12.22
CA GLN A 38 14.52 -6.91 11.16
C GLN A 38 15.43 -7.15 9.96
N LEU A 39 16.69 -7.51 10.17
CA LEU A 39 17.62 -7.84 9.09
C LEU A 39 17.11 -9.02 8.25
N PHE A 40 16.62 -10.08 8.92
CA PHE A 40 16.03 -11.23 8.24
C PHE A 40 14.77 -10.83 7.45
N ALA A 41 13.86 -10.07 8.05
CA ALA A 41 12.66 -9.58 7.37
C ALA A 41 13.00 -8.68 6.17
N THR A 42 14.01 -7.84 6.30
CA THR A 42 14.50 -6.98 5.23
C THR A 42 15.11 -7.78 4.08
N ALA A 43 15.96 -8.76 4.39
CA ALA A 43 16.55 -9.63 3.37
C ALA A 43 15.47 -10.42 2.60
N LEU A 44 14.47 -10.94 3.32
CA LEU A 44 13.31 -11.61 2.72
C LEU A 44 12.52 -10.64 1.83
N GLY A 45 12.23 -9.43 2.32
CA GLY A 45 11.51 -8.40 1.57
C GLY A 45 12.24 -7.95 0.31
N MET A 46 13.55 -7.79 0.37
CA MET A 46 14.39 -7.50 -0.82
C MET A 46 14.35 -8.63 -1.84
N GLY A 47 14.41 -9.89 -1.38
CA GLY A 47 14.28 -11.05 -2.25
C GLY A 47 12.91 -11.12 -2.95
N VAL A 48 11.83 -10.89 -2.21
CA VAL A 48 10.46 -10.81 -2.77
C VAL A 48 10.34 -9.65 -3.75
N MET A 49 10.89 -8.48 -3.43
CA MET A 49 10.89 -7.32 -4.33
C MET A 49 11.57 -7.65 -5.66
N TYR A 50 12.74 -8.31 -5.62
CA TYR A 50 13.45 -8.72 -6.83
C TYR A 50 12.64 -9.74 -7.65
N MET A 51 12.03 -10.72 -6.98
CA MET A 51 11.19 -11.74 -7.61
C MET A 51 9.96 -11.11 -8.29
N VAL A 52 9.27 -10.20 -7.59
CA VAL A 52 8.09 -9.49 -8.11
C VAL A 52 8.45 -8.58 -9.27
N SER A 53 9.63 -7.93 -9.25
CA SER A 53 10.10 -7.07 -10.35
C SER A 53 10.35 -7.81 -11.66
N SER A 54 10.53 -9.13 -11.62
CA SER A 54 10.75 -9.98 -12.78
C SER A 54 9.43 -10.47 -13.42
N ILE A 55 8.29 -10.26 -12.77
CA ILE A 55 6.96 -10.67 -13.25
C ILE A 55 6.36 -9.57 -14.11
N ASP A 56 5.70 -9.97 -15.20
CA ASP A 56 4.99 -9.02 -16.09
C ASP A 56 3.89 -8.28 -15.31
N TYR A 57 3.91 -6.95 -15.40
CA TYR A 57 2.94 -6.08 -14.73
C TYR A 57 1.47 -6.34 -15.15
N HIS A 58 1.23 -6.85 -16.37
CA HIS A 58 -0.12 -7.21 -16.82
C HIS A 58 -0.77 -8.29 -15.95
N PHE A 59 0.03 -9.18 -15.36
CA PHE A 59 -0.47 -10.14 -14.39
C PHE A 59 -1.05 -9.44 -13.15
N PHE A 60 -0.32 -8.47 -12.60
CA PHE A 60 -0.77 -7.69 -11.45
C PHE A 60 -1.99 -6.82 -11.76
N LEU A 61 -2.08 -6.26 -12.97
CA LEU A 61 -3.24 -5.50 -13.39
C LEU A 61 -4.51 -6.36 -13.39
N ARG A 62 -4.43 -7.58 -13.92
CA ARG A 62 -5.57 -8.52 -13.90
C ARG A 62 -5.99 -8.91 -12.49
N LEU A 63 -5.05 -8.95 -11.56
CA LEU A 63 -5.29 -9.28 -10.17
C LEU A 63 -5.94 -8.11 -9.39
N GLY A 64 -5.86 -6.88 -9.89
CA GLY A 64 -6.33 -5.67 -9.22
C GLY A 64 -7.75 -5.76 -8.64
N PRO A 65 -8.79 -6.11 -9.42
CA PRO A 65 -10.16 -6.22 -8.91
C PRO A 65 -10.33 -7.27 -7.82
N VAL A 66 -9.66 -8.42 -7.99
CA VAL A 66 -9.72 -9.52 -7.02
C VAL A 66 -9.02 -9.11 -5.72
N ALA A 67 -7.84 -8.51 -5.82
CA ALA A 67 -7.10 -8.00 -4.64
C ALA A 67 -7.92 -6.95 -3.88
N TYR A 68 -8.62 -6.06 -4.62
CA TYR A 68 -9.48 -5.05 -4.02
C TYR A 68 -10.64 -5.67 -3.24
N LEU A 69 -11.35 -6.66 -3.81
CA LEU A 69 -12.44 -7.36 -3.13
C LEU A 69 -11.95 -8.11 -1.89
N ILE A 70 -10.80 -8.79 -1.99
CA ILE A 70 -10.17 -9.47 -0.86
C ILE A 70 -9.82 -8.46 0.24
N SER A 71 -9.26 -7.31 -0.12
CA SER A 71 -8.90 -6.28 0.85
C SER A 71 -10.12 -5.69 1.56
N MET A 72 -11.23 -5.49 0.85
CA MET A 72 -12.50 -5.08 1.45
C MET A 72 -13.01 -6.10 2.46
N PHE A 73 -13.01 -7.38 2.07
CA PHE A 73 -13.44 -8.47 2.95
C PHE A 73 -12.56 -8.57 4.20
N LEU A 74 -11.23 -8.54 4.05
CA LEU A 74 -10.28 -8.60 5.16
C LEU A 74 -10.40 -7.38 6.08
N SER A 75 -10.57 -6.18 5.51
CA SER A 75 -10.76 -4.95 6.29
C SER A 75 -12.08 -4.93 7.04
N GLY A 76 -13.13 -5.54 6.47
CA GLY A 76 -14.39 -5.77 7.16
C GLY A 76 -14.27 -6.83 8.26
N ALA A 77 -13.62 -7.96 7.96
CA ALA A 77 -13.43 -9.06 8.91
C ALA A 77 -12.66 -8.63 10.16
N VAL A 78 -11.65 -7.75 10.03
CA VAL A 78 -10.87 -7.27 11.18
C VAL A 78 -11.70 -6.47 12.17
N LEU A 79 -12.80 -5.85 11.75
CA LEU A 79 -13.73 -5.14 12.66
C LEU A 79 -14.36 -6.10 13.68
N PHE A 80 -14.64 -7.33 13.24
CA PHE A 80 -15.34 -8.34 14.06
C PHE A 80 -14.36 -9.26 14.79
N VAL A 81 -13.30 -9.73 14.11
CA VAL A 81 -12.38 -10.79 14.61
C VAL A 81 -11.03 -10.22 15.03
N GLY A 82 -10.75 -8.94 14.73
CA GLY A 82 -9.47 -8.32 15.01
C GLY A 82 -9.13 -8.27 16.50
N GLN A 83 -7.86 -8.49 16.83
CA GLN A 83 -7.37 -8.28 18.21
C GLN A 83 -7.20 -6.79 18.48
N GLU A 84 -7.66 -6.40 19.66
CA GLU A 84 -7.53 -5.04 20.15
C GLU A 84 -6.12 -4.84 20.74
N ILE A 85 -5.34 -4.03 20.05
CA ILE A 85 -4.01 -3.61 20.51
C ILE A 85 -4.05 -2.08 20.59
N ASN A 86 -3.79 -1.52 21.77
CA ASN A 86 -3.83 -0.07 22.03
C ASN A 86 -5.18 0.59 21.65
N GLY A 87 -6.30 -0.05 21.96
CA GLY A 87 -7.65 0.51 21.72
C GLY A 87 -8.14 0.43 20.28
N SER A 88 -7.47 -0.34 19.41
CA SER A 88 -7.89 -0.50 18.02
C SER A 88 -7.72 -1.93 17.52
N LYS A 89 -8.74 -2.44 16.82
CA LYS A 89 -8.73 -3.77 16.20
C LYS A 89 -8.08 -3.70 14.83
N ARG A 90 -6.75 -3.81 14.76
CA ARG A 90 -6.00 -3.61 13.51
C ARG A 90 -5.31 -4.87 13.00
N TRP A 91 -5.17 -5.90 13.87
CA TRP A 91 -4.35 -7.06 13.61
C TRP A 91 -5.18 -8.32 13.57
N LEU A 92 -4.92 -9.15 12.57
CA LEU A 92 -5.37 -10.53 12.51
C LEU A 92 -4.21 -11.43 12.89
N ASN A 93 -4.37 -12.22 13.95
CA ASN A 93 -3.37 -13.20 14.34
C ASN A 93 -3.65 -14.52 13.63
N LEU A 94 -2.72 -14.90 12.77
CA LEU A 94 -2.69 -16.18 12.06
C LEU A 94 -1.63 -17.09 12.69
N GLY A 95 -1.79 -17.41 13.98
CA GLY A 95 -0.80 -18.17 14.74
C GLY A 95 0.44 -17.34 15.06
N PRO A 96 1.66 -17.72 14.60
CA PRO A 96 2.90 -17.01 14.90
C PRO A 96 3.06 -15.70 14.10
N LEU A 97 2.20 -15.48 13.09
CA LEU A 97 2.24 -14.31 12.21
C LEU A 97 1.06 -13.39 12.51
N SER A 98 1.34 -12.12 12.76
CA SER A 98 0.33 -11.07 12.82
C SER A 98 0.26 -10.36 11.47
N PHE A 99 -0.93 -10.30 10.90
CA PHE A 99 -1.21 -9.67 9.62
C PHE A 99 -2.12 -8.45 9.81
N GLN A 100 -1.75 -7.35 9.19
CA GLN A 100 -2.56 -6.12 9.21
C GLN A 100 -3.25 -5.93 7.86
N PRO A 101 -4.58 -6.12 7.76
CA PRO A 101 -5.31 -6.01 6.49
C PRO A 101 -5.17 -4.66 5.80
N SER A 102 -5.02 -3.58 6.55
CA SER A 102 -4.85 -2.23 5.98
C SER A 102 -3.53 -2.04 5.22
N GLU A 103 -2.48 -2.83 5.51
CA GLU A 103 -1.24 -2.83 4.73
C GLU A 103 -1.48 -3.44 3.34
N PHE A 104 -2.22 -4.56 3.30
CA PHE A 104 -2.63 -5.17 2.04
C PHE A 104 -3.58 -4.28 1.24
N ALA A 105 -4.48 -3.56 1.91
CA ALA A 105 -5.43 -2.65 1.27
C ALA A 105 -4.73 -1.54 0.46
N LYS A 106 -3.61 -1.00 0.92
CA LYS A 106 -2.83 0.01 0.17
C LYS A 106 -2.37 -0.54 -1.18
N VAL A 107 -1.80 -1.74 -1.18
CA VAL A 107 -1.32 -2.41 -2.40
C VAL A 107 -2.49 -2.74 -3.32
N ALA A 108 -3.57 -3.30 -2.77
CA ALA A 108 -4.78 -3.65 -3.52
C ALA A 108 -5.43 -2.45 -4.21
N VAL A 109 -5.48 -1.30 -3.53
CA VAL A 109 -5.99 -0.04 -4.11
C VAL A 109 -5.12 0.43 -5.27
N ILE A 110 -3.79 0.39 -5.14
CA ILE A 110 -2.88 0.78 -6.23
C ILE A 110 -3.12 -0.10 -7.46
N LEU A 111 -3.18 -1.43 -7.28
CA LEU A 111 -3.41 -2.37 -8.37
C LEU A 111 -4.80 -2.18 -9.02
N PHE A 112 -5.81 -1.94 -8.20
CA PHE A 112 -7.17 -1.71 -8.69
C PHE A 112 -7.28 -0.42 -9.49
N LEU A 113 -6.69 0.67 -9.02
CA LEU A 113 -6.67 1.95 -9.72
C LEU A 113 -5.89 1.84 -11.04
N ALA A 114 -4.73 1.19 -11.04
CA ALA A 114 -3.95 0.94 -12.25
C ALA A 114 -4.76 0.15 -13.28
N TRP A 115 -5.46 -0.92 -12.85
CA TRP A 115 -6.36 -1.69 -13.71
C TRP A 115 -7.53 -0.85 -14.25
N GLN A 116 -8.14 0.00 -13.42
CA GLN A 116 -9.25 0.87 -13.82
C GLN A 116 -8.80 1.89 -14.85
N ILE A 117 -7.61 2.47 -14.67
CA ILE A 117 -7.00 3.43 -15.59
C ILE A 117 -6.72 2.78 -16.94
N GLU A 118 -6.09 1.60 -16.95
CA GLU A 118 -5.75 0.89 -18.18
C GLU A 118 -6.99 0.54 -19.01
N ARG A 119 -8.08 0.14 -18.36
CA ARG A 119 -9.33 -0.21 -19.03
C ARG A 119 -10.12 0.98 -19.53
N THR A 120 -9.86 2.17 -19.04
CA THR A 120 -10.61 3.36 -19.42
C THR A 120 -9.94 4.00 -20.64
N LYS A 121 -10.70 4.20 -21.71
CA LYS A 121 -10.19 4.89 -22.91
C LYS A 121 -9.84 6.34 -22.54
N LYS A 122 -8.73 6.85 -23.06
CA LYS A 122 -8.28 8.24 -22.80
C LYS A 122 -9.37 9.29 -23.03
N ALA A 123 -10.19 9.11 -24.05
CA ALA A 123 -11.29 10.03 -24.40
C ALA A 123 -12.44 10.08 -23.35
N THR A 124 -12.50 9.12 -22.42
CA THR A 124 -13.51 9.07 -21.33
C THR A 124 -12.95 9.41 -19.96
N MET A 125 -11.70 9.84 -19.88
CA MET A 125 -11.04 10.26 -18.64
C MET A 125 -11.39 11.71 -18.30
N GLY A 126 -12.66 11.96 -17.97
CA GLY A 126 -13.17 13.26 -17.54
C GLY A 126 -13.70 13.23 -16.11
N PHE A 127 -14.47 14.25 -15.76
CA PHE A 127 -15.09 14.40 -14.43
C PHE A 127 -15.87 13.15 -13.97
N GLY A 128 -16.58 12.48 -14.92
CA GLY A 128 -17.29 11.24 -14.61
C GLY A 128 -16.39 10.09 -14.18
N PHE A 129 -15.19 9.96 -14.77
CA PHE A 129 -14.19 8.98 -14.36
C PHE A 129 -13.68 9.27 -12.94
N MET A 130 -13.43 10.54 -12.64
CA MET A 130 -13.00 10.98 -11.31
C MET A 130 -14.05 10.63 -10.25
N CYS A 131 -15.32 10.99 -10.48
CA CYS A 131 -16.41 10.66 -9.56
C CYS A 131 -16.56 9.16 -9.34
N ARG A 132 -16.48 8.35 -10.41
CA ARG A 132 -16.55 6.89 -10.31
C ARG A 132 -15.37 6.34 -9.50
N THR A 133 -14.17 6.84 -9.69
CA THR A 133 -12.98 6.39 -8.96
C THR A 133 -13.09 6.74 -7.49
N ILE A 134 -13.51 7.96 -7.15
CA ILE A 134 -13.77 8.36 -5.77
C ILE A 134 -14.84 7.46 -5.14
N LEU A 135 -15.94 7.22 -5.84
CA LEU A 135 -17.04 6.38 -5.34
C LEU A 135 -16.57 4.93 -5.04
N THR A 136 -15.66 4.39 -5.86
CA THR A 136 -15.09 3.07 -5.62
C THR A 136 -14.09 3.04 -4.47
N LEU A 137 -13.42 4.16 -4.15
CA LEU A 137 -12.49 4.25 -3.03
C LEU A 137 -13.18 4.47 -1.68
N LEU A 138 -14.36 5.10 -1.66
CA LEU A 138 -15.08 5.43 -0.42
C LEU A 138 -15.31 4.22 0.51
N PRO A 139 -15.77 3.05 0.02
CA PRO A 139 -16.03 1.90 0.90
C PRO A 139 -14.78 1.43 1.62
N ILE A 140 -13.64 1.30 0.93
CA ILE A 140 -12.41 0.82 1.53
C ILE A 140 -11.80 1.87 2.49
N ILE A 141 -11.90 3.14 2.14
CA ILE A 141 -11.47 4.24 3.02
C ILE A 141 -12.30 4.25 4.30
N GLY A 142 -13.62 4.07 4.22
CA GLY A 142 -14.51 3.98 5.36
C GLY A 142 -14.21 2.78 6.25
N LEU A 143 -14.05 1.59 5.66
CA LEU A 143 -13.71 0.36 6.40
C LEU A 143 -12.34 0.45 7.09
N VAL A 144 -11.32 0.94 6.41
CA VAL A 144 -9.99 1.10 6.99
C VAL A 144 -9.97 2.24 7.99
N GLY A 145 -10.66 3.34 7.70
CA GLY A 145 -10.69 4.55 8.52
C GLY A 145 -11.33 4.34 9.89
N SER A 146 -12.30 3.44 10.00
CA SER A 146 -12.93 3.11 11.28
C SER A 146 -11.95 2.55 12.33
N ASN A 147 -10.85 1.91 11.89
CA ASN A 147 -9.84 1.33 12.77
C ASN A 147 -8.45 1.95 12.64
N ASN A 148 -8.15 2.56 11.50
CA ASN A 148 -6.83 3.11 11.20
C ASN A 148 -6.93 4.35 10.32
N LEU A 149 -7.21 5.48 10.96
CA LEU A 149 -7.35 6.76 10.27
C LEU A 149 -6.09 7.14 9.47
N SER A 150 -4.89 6.88 10.03
CA SER A 150 -3.63 7.18 9.34
C SER A 150 -3.51 6.45 8.00
N THR A 151 -3.87 5.16 7.97
CA THR A 151 -3.84 4.38 6.72
C THR A 151 -4.94 4.82 5.75
N ALA A 152 -6.11 5.19 6.25
CA ALA A 152 -7.19 5.74 5.40
C ALA A 152 -6.76 7.04 4.70
N ILE A 153 -6.07 7.94 5.40
CA ILE A 153 -5.49 9.16 4.82
C ILE A 153 -4.44 8.83 3.76
N ILE A 154 -3.60 7.81 3.99
CA ILE A 154 -2.61 7.35 2.99
C ILE A 154 -3.32 6.82 1.74
N ILE A 155 -4.37 6.01 1.89
CA ILE A 155 -5.16 5.48 0.76
C ILE A 155 -5.82 6.62 -0.02
N LEU A 156 -6.38 7.60 0.68
CA LEU A 156 -6.95 8.81 0.06
C LEU A 156 -5.88 9.59 -0.72
N GLY A 157 -4.70 9.76 -0.14
CA GLY A 157 -3.56 10.42 -0.78
C GLY A 157 -3.08 9.70 -2.04
N ILE A 158 -2.96 8.36 -2.00
CA ILE A 158 -2.63 7.53 -3.16
C ILE A 158 -3.66 7.73 -4.28
N GLY A 159 -4.95 7.64 -3.95
CA GLY A 159 -6.03 7.85 -4.91
C GLY A 159 -6.01 9.26 -5.50
N GLY A 160 -5.84 10.28 -4.67
CA GLY A 160 -5.77 11.69 -5.09
C GLY A 160 -4.59 11.97 -6.02
N ILE A 161 -3.39 11.48 -5.69
CA ILE A 161 -2.20 11.65 -6.52
C ILE A 161 -2.38 10.95 -7.89
N LEU A 162 -2.89 9.72 -7.89
CA LEU A 162 -3.10 8.98 -9.16
C LEU A 162 -4.15 9.67 -10.05
N ILE A 163 -5.24 10.15 -9.47
CA ILE A 163 -6.27 10.91 -10.21
C ILE A 163 -5.69 12.22 -10.74
N PHE A 164 -4.96 12.97 -9.91
CA PHE A 164 -4.35 14.22 -10.30
C PHE A 164 -3.34 14.04 -11.44
N CYS A 165 -2.43 13.08 -11.31
CA CYS A 165 -1.46 12.77 -12.37
C CYS A 165 -2.14 12.40 -13.67
N LEU A 166 -3.26 11.67 -13.61
CA LEU A 166 -4.00 11.23 -14.77
C LEU A 166 -4.68 12.40 -15.50
N LEU A 167 -5.35 13.29 -14.74
CA LEU A 167 -6.00 14.47 -15.30
C LEU A 167 -4.97 15.41 -15.96
N TYR A 168 -3.87 15.66 -15.26
CA TYR A 168 -2.81 16.53 -15.78
C TYR A 168 -2.18 16.00 -17.08
N THR A 169 -1.96 14.69 -17.16
CA THR A 169 -1.41 14.07 -18.39
C THR A 169 -2.43 14.03 -19.53
N SER A 170 -3.73 13.95 -19.23
CA SER A 170 -4.80 14.00 -20.24
C SER A 170 -4.92 15.40 -20.85
N ASP A 171 -4.95 16.43 -20.00
CA ASP A 171 -5.09 17.83 -20.44
C ASP A 171 -3.89 18.26 -21.29
N ALA A 172 -2.66 17.91 -20.87
CA ALA A 172 -1.45 18.20 -21.63
C ALA A 172 -1.43 17.50 -23.01
N ALA A 173 -1.99 16.29 -23.12
CA ALA A 173 -2.08 15.57 -24.39
C ALA A 173 -3.14 16.16 -25.33
N ASP A 174 -4.23 16.70 -24.78
CA ASP A 174 -5.29 17.35 -25.57
C ASP A 174 -4.83 18.74 -26.04
N GLU A 175 -4.07 19.47 -25.23
CA GLU A 175 -3.50 20.77 -25.60
C GLU A 175 -2.43 20.63 -26.71
N ALA A 176 -1.57 19.63 -26.64
CA ALA A 176 -0.62 19.32 -27.71
C ALA A 176 -1.30 18.96 -29.04
N ARG A 177 -2.44 18.29 -28.98
CA ARG A 177 -3.21 17.90 -30.18
C ARG A 177 -4.02 19.05 -30.78
N SER A 178 -4.42 20.05 -29.98
CA SER A 178 -5.14 21.22 -30.47
C SER A 178 -4.20 22.28 -31.04
N GLY A 179 -2.91 22.25 -30.72
CA GLY A 179 -1.90 23.15 -31.26
C GLY A 179 -1.36 22.80 -32.67
N ASP A 180 -1.68 21.59 -33.17
CA ASP A 180 -1.27 21.10 -34.49
C ASP A 180 -2.36 21.31 -35.60
N LEU A 181 -3.41 22.07 -35.30
CA LEU A 181 -4.47 22.50 -36.26
C LEU A 181 -4.38 23.99 -36.52
#